data_c96ae815bd23451c44fab7643a3b35f8
#
_entry.id   c96ae815bd23451c44fab7643a3b35f8
#
_cell.length_a   1.000
_cell.length_b   1.000
_cell.length_c   1.000
_cell.angle_alpha   90.00
_cell.angle_beta   90.00
_cell.angle_gamma   90.00
#
_symmetry.space_group_name_H-M   'P 1'
#
loop_
_entity.id
_entity.type
_entity.pdbx_description
1 polymer ?
#
loop_
_entity_poly.entity_id
_entity_poly.type
_entity_poly.pdbx_seq_one_letter_code
_entity_poly.pdbx_strand_id
1 'polypeptide(L)'
;MKKVLIVEDEILARLGLRQLVDWRKLELELLPDATDGEEALEMIRNSCPDIILLDLNIPKVSGLEILEFLKKEEMPTKVIVVSCQEEFDVVKKAMKLGAYDYLRKLNLSSDELENILEKCLVETEERITVHMQGIREIRYEEIVRDSRDILAGACNYQTLICILAKDT
;
A
#
# COMPACT_ATOMS: atom_id res chain seq x y z
N MET A 1 11.79 -5.63 -2.86
CA MET A 1 10.56 -6.40 -3.15
C MET A 1 9.41 -5.71 -2.43
N LYS A 2 8.24 -5.63 -3.06
CA LYS A 2 7.02 -5.11 -2.43
C LYS A 2 6.44 -6.15 -1.49
N LYS A 3 5.96 -5.70 -0.32
CA LYS A 3 5.44 -6.57 0.74
C LYS A 3 3.95 -6.79 0.59
N VAL A 4 3.52 -8.04 0.67
CA VAL A 4 2.10 -8.44 0.61
C VAL A 4 1.70 -9.08 1.93
N LEU A 5 0.61 -8.59 2.51
CA LEU A 5 -0.03 -9.19 3.69
C LEU A 5 -1.33 -9.89 3.26
N ILE A 6 -1.51 -11.11 3.67
CA ILE A 6 -2.79 -11.85 3.53
C ILE A 6 -3.51 -11.80 4.88
N VAL A 7 -4.76 -11.35 4.86
CA VAL A 7 -5.63 -11.26 6.05
C VAL A 7 -6.85 -12.13 5.80
N GLU A 8 -6.88 -13.30 6.43
CA GLU A 8 -7.84 -14.35 6.17
C GLU A 8 -7.90 -15.31 7.37
N ASP A 9 -9.04 -15.53 7.95
CA ASP A 9 -9.20 -16.43 9.11
C ASP A 9 -9.31 -17.91 8.72
N GLU A 10 -9.87 -18.21 7.55
CA GLU A 10 -10.04 -19.57 7.08
C GLU A 10 -8.73 -20.16 6.54
N ILE A 11 -8.26 -21.24 7.18
CA ILE A 11 -6.97 -21.88 6.85
C ILE A 11 -6.88 -22.29 5.37
N LEU A 12 -7.95 -22.90 4.83
CA LEU A 12 -7.94 -23.41 3.45
C LEU A 12 -7.93 -22.27 2.42
N ALA A 13 -8.69 -21.20 2.67
CA ALA A 13 -8.70 -20.02 1.81
C ALA A 13 -7.33 -19.32 1.83
N ARG A 14 -6.74 -19.16 3.01
CA ARG A 14 -5.40 -18.59 3.19
C ARG A 14 -4.32 -19.37 2.47
N LEU A 15 -4.30 -20.71 2.61
CA LEU A 15 -3.37 -21.58 1.88
C LEU A 15 -3.62 -21.51 0.37
N GLY A 16 -4.87 -21.46 -0.05
CA GLY A 16 -5.24 -21.26 -1.45
C GLY A 16 -4.65 -19.99 -2.04
N LEU A 17 -4.82 -18.85 -1.37
CA LEU A 17 -4.25 -17.55 -1.79
C LEU A 17 -2.73 -17.60 -1.88
N ARG A 18 -2.05 -18.22 -0.90
CA ARG A 18 -0.58 -18.36 -0.92
C ARG A 18 -0.05 -19.16 -2.09
N GLN A 19 -0.83 -20.12 -2.59
CA GLN A 19 -0.44 -21.03 -3.70
C GLN A 19 -0.98 -20.60 -5.05
N LEU A 20 -1.89 -19.61 -5.09
CA LEU A 20 -2.62 -19.23 -6.28
C LEU A 20 -1.73 -18.60 -7.35
N VAL A 21 -0.72 -17.83 -6.92
CA VAL A 21 0.20 -17.13 -7.82
C VAL A 21 1.66 -17.38 -7.45
N ASP A 22 2.56 -17.20 -8.41
CA ASP A 22 4.01 -17.22 -8.15
C ASP A 22 4.50 -15.83 -7.68
N TRP A 23 4.46 -15.64 -6.37
CA TRP A 23 4.87 -14.38 -5.71
C TRP A 23 6.29 -13.96 -6.04
N ARG A 24 7.21 -14.93 -6.24
CA ARG A 24 8.60 -14.65 -6.58
C ARG A 24 8.74 -14.13 -8.00
N LYS A 25 7.98 -14.69 -8.94
CA LYS A 25 7.92 -14.21 -10.33
C LYS A 25 7.45 -12.77 -10.42
N LEU A 26 6.54 -12.38 -9.54
CA LEU A 26 6.03 -11.00 -9.42
C LEU A 26 6.93 -10.08 -8.56
N GLU A 27 8.07 -10.56 -8.09
CA GLU A 27 8.97 -9.83 -7.18
C GLU A 27 8.29 -9.33 -5.89
N LEU A 28 7.30 -10.10 -5.41
CA LEU A 28 6.54 -9.83 -4.21
C LEU A 28 7.04 -10.68 -3.04
N GLU A 29 7.09 -10.08 -1.85
CA GLU A 29 7.43 -10.73 -0.58
C GLU A 29 6.15 -10.95 0.23
N LEU A 30 5.80 -12.22 0.47
CA LEU A 30 4.72 -12.55 1.38
C LEU A 30 5.17 -12.41 2.83
N LEU A 31 4.52 -11.54 3.56
CA LEU A 31 4.63 -11.45 5.00
C LEU A 31 3.99 -12.68 5.68
N PRO A 32 4.21 -12.91 6.99
CA PRO A 32 3.35 -13.79 7.77
C PRO A 32 1.89 -13.37 7.60
N ASP A 33 0.96 -14.33 7.61
CA ASP A 33 -0.46 -14.04 7.43
C ASP A 33 -1.07 -13.55 8.74
N ALA A 34 -2.11 -12.72 8.66
CA ALA A 34 -2.97 -12.39 9.78
C ALA A 34 -4.26 -13.22 9.75
N THR A 35 -4.68 -13.73 10.90
CA THR A 35 -5.87 -14.58 11.04
C THR A 35 -7.07 -13.85 11.62
N ASP A 36 -6.88 -12.63 12.07
CA ASP A 36 -7.93 -11.75 12.55
C ASP A 36 -7.55 -10.27 12.36
N GLY A 37 -8.51 -9.38 12.57
CA GLY A 37 -8.31 -7.96 12.31
C GLY A 37 -7.40 -7.25 13.30
N GLU A 38 -7.26 -7.71 14.55
CA GLU A 38 -6.31 -7.12 15.50
C GLU A 38 -4.88 -7.44 15.09
N GLU A 39 -4.60 -8.72 14.76
CA GLU A 39 -3.32 -9.16 14.23
C GLU A 39 -2.97 -8.41 12.94
N ALA A 40 -3.96 -8.25 12.04
CA ALA A 40 -3.78 -7.48 10.81
C ALA A 40 -3.37 -6.03 11.08
N LEU A 41 -4.05 -5.32 11.99
CA LEU A 41 -3.73 -3.94 12.33
C LEU A 41 -2.34 -3.80 12.97
N GLU A 42 -1.93 -4.75 13.80
CA GLU A 42 -0.58 -4.78 14.37
C GLU A 42 0.48 -4.95 13.29
N MET A 43 0.28 -5.90 12.37
CA MET A 43 1.20 -6.15 11.27
C MET A 43 1.25 -4.98 10.28
N ILE A 44 0.13 -4.33 9.99
CA ILE A 44 0.07 -3.14 9.14
C ILE A 44 0.94 -2.02 9.73
N ARG A 45 0.84 -1.76 11.04
CA ARG A 45 1.64 -0.72 11.72
C ARG A 45 3.13 -1.04 11.73
N ASN A 46 3.49 -2.32 11.95
CA ASN A 46 4.88 -2.73 12.13
C ASN A 46 5.62 -2.94 10.80
N SER A 47 4.94 -3.46 9.79
CA SER A 47 5.58 -3.91 8.54
C SER A 47 5.30 -2.99 7.35
N CYS A 48 4.29 -2.12 7.42
CA CYS A 48 3.86 -1.21 6.35
C CYS A 48 3.76 -1.95 5.00
N PRO A 49 2.83 -2.92 4.83
CA PRO A 49 2.70 -3.67 3.60
C PRO A 49 2.30 -2.76 2.44
N ASP A 50 2.85 -3.03 1.25
CA ASP A 50 2.49 -2.30 0.02
C ASP A 50 1.12 -2.74 -0.51
N ILE A 51 0.79 -4.02 -0.36
CA ILE A 51 -0.45 -4.63 -0.81
C ILE A 51 -1.04 -5.48 0.33
N ILE A 52 -2.35 -5.45 0.49
CA ILE A 52 -3.10 -6.32 1.40
C ILE A 52 -4.14 -7.08 0.58
N LEU A 53 -4.16 -8.41 0.71
CA LEU A 53 -5.31 -9.24 0.34
C LEU A 53 -6.16 -9.40 1.58
N LEU A 54 -7.38 -8.86 1.56
CA LEU A 54 -8.22 -8.69 2.75
C LEU A 54 -9.56 -9.40 2.59
N ASP A 55 -9.86 -10.36 3.46
CA ASP A 55 -11.25 -10.74 3.66
C ASP A 55 -11.96 -9.70 4.53
N LEU A 56 -13.22 -9.43 4.20
CA LEU A 56 -14.08 -8.54 4.97
C LEU A 56 -14.65 -9.22 6.22
N ASN A 57 -14.82 -10.54 6.17
CA ASN A 57 -15.49 -11.32 7.21
C ASN A 57 -14.47 -12.04 8.11
N ILE A 58 -13.71 -11.28 8.84
CA ILE A 58 -12.69 -11.77 9.77
C ILE A 58 -13.07 -11.43 11.23
N PRO A 59 -12.57 -12.21 12.22
CA PRO A 59 -12.87 -11.98 13.64
C PRO A 59 -12.27 -10.69 14.21
N LYS A 60 -12.79 -10.26 15.34
CA LYS A 60 -12.37 -9.14 16.19
C LYS A 60 -12.59 -7.78 15.52
N VAL A 61 -11.78 -7.42 14.56
CA VAL A 61 -11.91 -6.20 13.74
C VAL A 61 -12.22 -6.62 12.31
N SER A 62 -13.33 -6.14 11.76
CA SER A 62 -13.78 -6.48 10.40
C SER A 62 -12.87 -5.86 9.33
N GLY A 63 -12.87 -6.45 8.13
CA GLY A 63 -12.11 -5.88 7.01
C GLY A 63 -12.56 -4.47 6.62
N LEU A 64 -13.83 -4.11 6.81
CA LEU A 64 -14.29 -2.73 6.58
C LEU A 64 -13.68 -1.75 7.59
N GLU A 65 -13.55 -2.13 8.86
CA GLU A 65 -12.89 -1.30 9.87
C GLU A 65 -11.39 -1.14 9.59
N ILE A 66 -10.74 -2.18 9.05
CA ILE A 66 -9.33 -2.07 8.57
C ILE A 66 -9.23 -1.07 7.42
N LEU A 67 -10.14 -1.10 6.45
CA LEU A 67 -10.19 -0.10 5.36
C LEU A 67 -10.41 1.32 5.90
N GLU A 68 -11.32 1.49 6.87
CA GLU A 68 -11.55 2.78 7.54
C GLU A 68 -10.28 3.28 8.26
N PHE A 69 -9.56 2.39 8.93
CA PHE A 69 -8.29 2.70 9.58
C PHE A 69 -7.23 3.16 8.56
N LEU A 70 -7.00 2.39 7.49
CA LEU A 70 -6.02 2.73 6.45
C LEU A 70 -6.31 4.07 5.79
N LYS A 71 -7.58 4.34 5.52
CA LYS A 71 -8.03 5.62 4.96
C LYS A 71 -7.80 6.78 5.91
N LYS A 72 -8.12 6.61 7.20
CA LYS A 72 -7.94 7.65 8.22
C LYS A 72 -6.47 7.99 8.45
N GLU A 73 -5.61 6.99 8.45
CA GLU A 73 -4.15 7.15 8.61
C GLU A 73 -3.44 7.52 7.30
N GLU A 74 -4.19 7.73 6.20
CA GLU A 74 -3.67 8.06 4.86
C GLU A 74 -2.54 7.13 4.39
N MET A 75 -2.63 5.85 4.75
CA MET A 75 -1.60 4.88 4.40
C MET A 75 -1.61 4.57 2.90
N PRO A 76 -0.44 4.54 2.23
CA PRO A 76 -0.35 4.31 0.78
C PRO A 76 -0.56 2.85 0.37
N THR A 77 -0.95 2.00 1.30
CA THR A 77 -1.20 0.57 1.09
C THR A 77 -2.37 0.34 0.15
N LYS A 78 -2.19 -0.49 -0.88
CA LYS A 78 -3.27 -0.92 -1.77
C LYS A 78 -3.98 -2.14 -1.19
N VAL A 79 -5.29 -2.07 -1.06
CA VAL A 79 -6.09 -3.17 -0.51
C VAL A 79 -6.91 -3.81 -1.60
N ILE A 80 -6.67 -5.08 -1.88
CA ILE A 80 -7.51 -5.93 -2.73
C ILE A 80 -8.39 -6.75 -1.80
N VAL A 81 -9.69 -6.49 -1.87
CA VAL A 81 -10.66 -7.26 -1.08
C VAL A 81 -10.90 -8.61 -1.76
N VAL A 82 -10.78 -9.70 -1.01
CA VAL A 82 -11.03 -11.06 -1.47
C VAL A 82 -12.07 -11.69 -0.54
N SER A 83 -13.34 -11.67 -0.94
CA SER A 83 -14.43 -12.08 -0.05
C SER A 83 -15.49 -12.93 -0.75
N CYS A 84 -16.21 -13.72 0.04
CA CYS A 84 -17.42 -14.42 -0.41
C CYS A 84 -18.67 -13.52 -0.41
N GLN A 85 -18.60 -12.32 0.16
CA GLN A 85 -19.74 -11.41 0.20
C GLN A 85 -19.98 -10.79 -1.18
N GLU A 86 -21.23 -10.85 -1.62
CA GLU A 86 -21.65 -10.33 -2.94
C GLU A 86 -22.69 -9.19 -2.79
N GLU A 87 -23.01 -8.81 -1.57
CA GLU A 87 -23.98 -7.75 -1.33
C GLU A 87 -23.45 -6.42 -1.88
N PHE A 88 -24.22 -5.84 -2.80
CA PHE A 88 -23.86 -4.61 -3.48
C PHE A 88 -23.45 -3.47 -2.56
N ASP A 89 -24.14 -3.33 -1.43
CA ASP A 89 -23.87 -2.27 -0.45
C ASP A 89 -22.51 -2.47 0.26
N VAL A 90 -22.10 -3.72 0.52
CA VAL A 90 -20.80 -4.04 1.11
C VAL A 90 -19.68 -3.74 0.13
N VAL A 91 -19.80 -4.21 -1.11
CA VAL A 91 -18.83 -3.93 -2.19
C VAL A 91 -18.67 -2.42 -2.37
N LYS A 92 -19.79 -1.70 -2.49
CA LYS A 92 -19.81 -0.25 -2.63
C LYS A 92 -19.19 0.48 -1.45
N LYS A 93 -19.40 -0.01 -0.23
CA LYS A 93 -18.78 0.55 0.99
C LYS A 93 -17.28 0.34 0.97
N ALA A 94 -16.80 -0.86 0.65
CA ALA A 94 -15.37 -1.16 0.55
C ALA A 94 -14.67 -0.26 -0.47
N MET A 95 -15.23 -0.10 -1.67
CA MET A 95 -14.69 0.78 -2.71
C MET A 95 -14.67 2.25 -2.27
N LYS A 96 -15.69 2.74 -1.59
CA LYS A 96 -15.72 4.11 -1.02
C LYS A 96 -14.68 4.33 0.08
N LEU A 97 -14.32 3.28 0.80
CA LEU A 97 -13.28 3.32 1.83
C LEU A 97 -11.87 3.26 1.23
N GLY A 98 -11.74 3.04 -0.07
CA GLY A 98 -10.47 3.06 -0.77
C GLY A 98 -9.90 1.68 -1.09
N ALA A 99 -10.73 0.63 -1.09
CA ALA A 99 -10.32 -0.64 -1.66
C ALA A 99 -9.87 -0.42 -3.11
N TYR A 100 -8.73 -0.99 -3.47
CA TYR A 100 -8.18 -0.89 -4.83
C TYR A 100 -9.00 -1.72 -5.82
N ASP A 101 -9.35 -2.94 -5.42
CA ASP A 101 -10.20 -3.83 -6.20
C ASP A 101 -10.96 -4.80 -5.27
N TYR A 102 -11.95 -5.50 -5.87
CA TYR A 102 -12.80 -6.46 -5.16
C TYR A 102 -12.93 -7.76 -5.95
N LEU A 103 -12.40 -8.86 -5.39
CA LEU A 103 -12.40 -10.19 -5.97
C LEU A 103 -13.32 -11.14 -5.20
N ARG A 104 -14.01 -12.01 -5.93
CA ARG A 104 -14.86 -13.05 -5.33
C ARG A 104 -14.07 -14.34 -5.10
N LYS A 105 -14.01 -14.80 -3.86
CA LYS A 105 -13.30 -16.03 -3.49
C LYS A 105 -13.72 -17.25 -4.32
N LEU A 106 -15.02 -17.41 -4.61
CA LEU A 106 -15.58 -18.61 -5.24
C LEU A 106 -15.06 -18.87 -6.66
N ASN A 107 -14.71 -17.84 -7.41
CA ASN A 107 -14.29 -17.94 -8.80
C ASN A 107 -12.90 -17.33 -9.05
N LEU A 108 -12.13 -17.12 -7.98
CA LEU A 108 -10.82 -16.49 -8.08
C LEU A 108 -9.84 -17.38 -8.84
N SER A 109 -9.34 -16.87 -9.96
CA SER A 109 -8.30 -17.53 -10.76
C SER A 109 -6.92 -16.90 -10.53
N SER A 110 -5.87 -17.68 -10.85
CA SER A 110 -4.49 -17.18 -10.83
C SER A 110 -4.33 -15.97 -11.74
N ASP A 111 -4.84 -16.06 -12.98
CA ASP A 111 -4.73 -14.99 -13.97
C ASP A 111 -5.41 -13.68 -13.51
N GLU A 112 -6.57 -13.79 -12.84
CA GLU A 112 -7.28 -12.62 -12.33
C GLU A 112 -6.50 -11.92 -11.22
N LEU A 113 -5.98 -12.68 -10.25
CA LEU A 113 -5.18 -12.12 -9.17
C LEU A 113 -3.84 -11.58 -9.68
N GLU A 114 -3.13 -12.31 -10.54
CA GLU A 114 -1.86 -11.85 -11.14
C GLU A 114 -2.06 -10.52 -11.89
N ASN A 115 -3.07 -10.40 -12.72
CA ASN A 115 -3.37 -9.16 -13.47
C ASN A 115 -3.60 -7.95 -12.55
N ILE A 116 -4.29 -8.15 -11.42
CA ILE A 116 -4.54 -7.06 -10.46
C ILE A 116 -3.26 -6.70 -9.70
N LEU A 117 -2.49 -7.69 -9.28
CA LEU A 117 -1.20 -7.47 -8.63
C LEU A 117 -0.23 -6.70 -9.55
N GLU A 118 -0.12 -7.07 -10.83
CA GLU A 118 0.69 -6.37 -11.82
C GLU A 118 0.26 -4.90 -11.98
N LYS A 119 -1.03 -4.61 -12.07
CA LYS A 119 -1.56 -3.23 -12.10
C LYS A 119 -1.18 -2.46 -10.83
N CYS A 120 -1.30 -3.10 -9.66
CA CYS A 120 -0.86 -2.51 -8.40
C CYS A 120 0.61 -2.09 -8.42
N LEU A 121 1.48 -2.92 -9.00
CA LEU A 121 2.92 -2.67 -9.08
C LEU A 121 3.23 -1.48 -10.00
N VAL A 122 2.67 -1.47 -11.21
CA VAL A 122 2.89 -0.39 -12.20
C VAL A 122 2.46 0.97 -11.66
N GLU A 123 1.26 1.09 -11.13
CA GLU A 123 0.76 2.37 -10.58
C GLU A 123 1.54 2.85 -9.35
N THR A 124 2.13 1.92 -8.59
CA THR A 124 2.98 2.30 -7.45
C THR A 124 4.28 2.90 -7.93
N GLU A 125 4.87 2.36 -8.99
CA GLU A 125 6.11 2.88 -9.59
C GLU A 125 5.89 4.26 -10.25
N GLU A 126 4.79 4.45 -10.96
CA GLU A 126 4.44 5.74 -11.55
C GLU A 126 4.25 6.83 -10.48
N ARG A 127 3.56 6.52 -9.37
CA ARG A 127 3.41 7.46 -8.24
C ARG A 127 4.74 7.84 -7.61
N ILE A 128 5.65 6.88 -7.41
CA ILE A 128 6.99 7.15 -6.89
C ILE A 128 7.76 8.02 -7.87
N THR A 129 7.70 7.72 -9.16
CA THR A 129 8.41 8.49 -10.19
C THR A 129 7.93 9.93 -10.26
N VAL A 130 6.62 10.16 -10.26
CA VAL A 130 6.01 11.51 -10.26
C VAL A 130 6.38 12.25 -8.98
N HIS A 131 6.29 11.59 -7.83
CA HIS A 131 6.65 12.21 -6.55
C HIS A 131 8.13 12.58 -6.48
N MET A 132 9.02 11.69 -6.93
CA MET A 132 10.47 11.97 -7.01
C MET A 132 10.82 13.08 -8.00
N GLN A 133 10.11 13.17 -9.13
CA GLN A 133 10.26 14.28 -10.06
C GLN A 133 9.81 15.59 -9.44
N GLY A 134 8.65 15.61 -8.79
CA GLY A 134 8.15 16.78 -8.08
C GLY A 134 9.10 17.26 -6.97
N ILE A 135 9.67 16.34 -6.18
CA ILE A 135 10.67 16.67 -5.16
C ILE A 135 11.95 17.23 -5.81
N ARG A 136 12.40 16.68 -6.95
CA ARG A 136 13.57 17.19 -7.66
C ARG A 136 13.35 18.62 -8.17
N GLU A 137 12.18 18.91 -8.72
CA GLU A 137 11.84 20.27 -9.20
C GLU A 137 11.76 21.28 -8.06
N ILE A 138 11.06 20.93 -6.97
CA ILE A 138 10.96 21.80 -5.77
C ILE A 138 12.36 22.05 -5.19
N ARG A 139 13.16 21.00 -5.06
CA ARG A 139 14.52 21.09 -4.53
C ARG A 139 15.46 21.92 -5.42
N TYR A 140 15.32 21.81 -6.73
CA TYR A 140 16.07 22.61 -7.67
C TYR A 140 15.70 24.08 -7.56
N GLU A 141 14.43 24.40 -7.48
CA GLU A 141 13.95 25.79 -7.30
C GLU A 141 14.38 26.38 -5.95
N GLU A 142 14.35 25.60 -4.87
CA GLU A 142 14.86 26.00 -3.56
C GLU A 142 16.36 26.27 -3.58
N ILE A 143 17.16 25.37 -4.17
CA ILE A 143 18.61 25.54 -4.31
C ILE A 143 18.93 26.77 -5.16
N VAL A 144 18.21 27.02 -6.24
CA VAL A 144 18.41 28.19 -7.09
C VAL A 144 18.04 29.48 -6.37
N ARG A 145 16.96 29.46 -5.58
CA ARG A 145 16.54 30.60 -4.75
C ARG A 145 17.56 30.89 -3.66
N ASP A 146 17.98 29.86 -2.91
CA ASP A 146 18.98 29.99 -1.84
C ASP A 146 20.35 30.42 -2.39
N SER A 147 20.72 29.98 -3.60
CA SER A 147 21.95 30.43 -4.26
C SER A 147 21.88 31.93 -4.62
N ARG A 148 20.72 32.43 -5.02
CA ARG A 148 20.52 33.87 -5.28
C ARG A 148 20.57 34.68 -3.98
N ASP A 149 20.01 34.14 -2.90
CA ASP A 149 20.01 34.78 -1.59
C ASP A 149 21.41 34.77 -0.95
N ILE A 150 22.21 33.72 -1.18
CA ILE A 150 23.63 33.67 -0.81
C ILE A 150 24.42 34.73 -1.55
N LEU A 151 24.21 34.91 -2.85
CA LEU A 151 24.84 35.92 -3.67
C LEU A 151 24.39 37.34 -3.28
N ALA A 152 23.16 37.46 -2.72
CA ALA A 152 22.62 38.72 -2.16
C ALA A 152 23.03 38.99 -0.69
N GLY A 153 23.79 38.07 -0.06
CA GLY A 153 24.26 38.22 1.31
C GLY A 153 23.24 37.92 2.41
N ALA A 154 22.12 37.23 2.06
CA ALA A 154 20.96 37.01 2.95
C ALA A 154 20.83 35.57 3.48
N CYS A 155 21.74 34.63 3.13
CA CYS A 155 21.55 33.22 3.50
C CYS A 155 22.38 32.77 4.68
N ASN A 156 21.74 31.98 5.56
CA ASN A 156 22.36 31.40 6.76
C ASN A 156 22.87 29.98 6.43
N TYR A 157 24.17 29.73 6.63
CA TYR A 157 24.89 28.48 6.37
C TYR A 157 24.22 27.22 6.96
N GLN A 158 23.43 27.37 8.04
CA GLN A 158 22.73 26.28 8.70
C GLN A 158 21.61 25.68 7.86
N THR A 159 20.96 26.47 7.01
CA THR A 159 19.86 25.99 6.13
C THR A 159 20.39 25.07 5.05
N LEU A 160 21.57 25.33 4.49
CA LEU A 160 22.19 24.50 3.46
C LEU A 160 22.61 23.11 4.00
N ILE A 161 23.10 23.05 5.26
CA ILE A 161 23.50 21.80 5.93
C ILE A 161 22.29 20.92 6.21
N CYS A 162 21.14 21.49 6.61
CA CYS A 162 19.91 20.74 6.85
C CYS A 162 19.33 20.12 5.57
N ILE A 163 19.50 20.74 4.41
CA ILE A 163 19.02 20.22 3.12
C ILE A 163 19.91 19.04 2.67
N LEU A 164 21.24 19.13 2.87
CA LEU A 164 22.19 18.10 2.47
C LEU A 164 22.25 16.89 3.42
N ALA A 165 21.91 17.06 4.70
CA ALA A 165 21.95 16.00 5.71
C ALA A 165 20.73 15.06 5.73
N LYS A 166 19.70 15.30 4.89
CA LYS A 166 18.53 14.42 4.75
C LYS A 166 18.68 13.33 3.67
N ASP A 167 19.87 13.21 3.08
CA ASP A 167 20.15 12.26 1.99
C ASP A 167 21.16 11.15 2.38
N THR A 168 21.36 10.90 3.68
CA THR A 168 22.18 9.76 4.17
C THR A 168 21.36 8.74 4.92
#